data_ad56be588a92674b2763c1b8c24cd373
#
_entry.id   ad56be588a92674b2763c1b8c24cd373
#
_cell.length_a   1.000
_cell.length_b   1.000
_cell.length_c   1.000
_cell.angle_alpha   90.00
_cell.angle_beta   90.00
_cell.angle_gamma   90.00
#
_symmetry.space_group_name_H-M   'P 1'
#
loop_
_entity.id
_entity.type
_entity.pdbx_description
1 polymer ?
#
loop_
_entity_poly.entity_id
_entity_poly.type
_entity_poly.pdbx_seq_one_letter_code
_entity_poly.pdbx_strand_id
1 'polypeptide(L)'
;DFENGMAIVKQGATYGYLSLDGREVKPVYQEARFFEDGLAAVKEKGRWGVIDMTGRYIVSPIYKDTGAAFKEGRLAVKNQKGLWGYIDREGKEIIPPAYKAVSPAFSEGYAAIRDNSKLWGFIDTEGNVTAKPQFKAVLTPFSEGLSGVKTIDGNGYARPDGTIAFMADYDQLFPFKDGLAEVREGEVETRAVRSLPPISIGIGWGWGDWLAFRHHHHPWGWGWGIGLPIWYPGRYDDEPVPSVTVKRGYIDKNGKVIASPANDRVFSAGRKGILLSKDGRYGWVDREGTYIAHTIYTGLLPDEEDGVLLAKDENKKWGLLSMEDGHEILPFSYKEIRSLGSGLFGYKEEGKWGIADKDGTRLTAPLYLAVSKAGEGLLPVKTKNGWRFLTPAGHEAFPHDDTFSDVTPFSSGLAGVKVKG
;
A
#
# COMPACT_ATOMS: atom_id res chain seq x y z
N ASP A 1 -14.64 11.86 -9.25
CA ASP A 1 -13.22 12.20 -9.16
C ASP A 1 -12.60 12.12 -10.56
N PHE A 2 -11.58 12.94 -10.82
CA PHE A 2 -10.82 12.91 -12.06
C PHE A 2 -9.72 11.85 -11.97
N GLU A 3 -9.65 10.98 -12.97
CA GLU A 3 -8.54 10.06 -13.19
C GLU A 3 -7.97 10.26 -14.58
N ASN A 4 -6.65 10.35 -14.70
CA ASN A 4 -5.95 10.60 -15.97
C ASN A 4 -6.52 11.78 -16.77
N GLY A 5 -6.92 12.86 -16.06
CA GLY A 5 -7.46 14.10 -16.67
C GLY A 5 -8.93 14.06 -17.07
N MET A 6 -9.65 12.94 -16.83
CA MET A 6 -11.07 12.78 -17.17
C MET A 6 -11.86 12.25 -15.98
N ALA A 7 -13.08 12.77 -15.79
CA ALA A 7 -14.05 12.25 -14.83
C ALA A 7 -15.22 11.59 -15.56
N ILE A 8 -15.65 10.42 -15.07
CA ILE A 8 -16.90 9.81 -15.55
C ILE A 8 -18.07 10.62 -14.98
N VAL A 9 -18.95 11.07 -15.87
CA VAL A 9 -20.20 11.77 -15.52
C VAL A 9 -21.40 10.91 -15.87
N LYS A 10 -22.44 10.98 -15.04
CA LYS A 10 -23.69 10.24 -15.25
C LYS A 10 -24.86 11.20 -15.41
N GLN A 11 -25.66 10.99 -16.46
CA GLN A 11 -26.90 11.71 -16.68
C GLN A 11 -28.04 10.71 -16.92
N GLY A 12 -28.96 10.62 -15.97
CA GLY A 12 -30.00 9.58 -16.03
C GLY A 12 -29.39 8.17 -15.97
N ALA A 13 -29.63 7.38 -17.02
CA ALA A 13 -29.12 6.00 -17.15
C ALA A 13 -27.82 5.90 -17.96
N THR A 14 -27.30 7.01 -18.49
CA THR A 14 -26.14 7.02 -19.38
C THR A 14 -24.93 7.68 -18.76
N TYR A 15 -23.76 7.30 -19.26
CA TYR A 15 -22.46 7.79 -18.82
C TYR A 15 -21.77 8.54 -19.95
N GLY A 16 -20.95 9.50 -19.59
CA GLY A 16 -20.07 10.27 -20.44
C GLY A 16 -18.84 10.68 -19.66
N TYR A 17 -18.09 11.66 -20.17
CA TYR A 17 -16.87 12.12 -19.50
C TYR A 17 -16.76 13.63 -19.53
N LEU A 18 -16.09 14.17 -18.52
CA LEU A 18 -15.73 15.58 -18.39
C LEU A 18 -14.22 15.68 -18.16
N SER A 19 -13.53 16.50 -18.94
CA SER A 19 -12.11 16.78 -18.76
C SER A 19 -11.88 17.95 -17.79
N LEU A 20 -10.66 18.07 -17.27
CA LEU A 20 -10.27 19.18 -16.37
C LEU A 20 -10.40 20.55 -17.00
N ASP A 21 -10.27 20.67 -18.31
CA ASP A 21 -10.42 21.91 -19.08
C ASP A 21 -11.88 22.19 -19.50
N GLY A 22 -12.83 21.38 -19.03
CA GLY A 22 -14.27 21.56 -19.26
C GLY A 22 -14.79 20.97 -20.56
N ARG A 23 -13.98 20.22 -21.32
CA ARG A 23 -14.50 19.50 -22.51
C ARG A 23 -15.35 18.31 -22.07
N GLU A 24 -16.46 18.09 -22.75
CA GLU A 24 -17.42 17.04 -22.46
C GLU A 24 -17.48 16.00 -23.58
N VAL A 25 -17.41 14.71 -23.20
CA VAL A 25 -17.89 13.61 -24.03
C VAL A 25 -19.29 13.27 -23.55
N LYS A 26 -20.29 13.55 -24.39
CA LYS A 26 -21.71 13.48 -24.03
C LYS A 26 -22.09 12.15 -23.39
N PRO A 27 -22.97 12.14 -22.38
CA PRO A 27 -23.39 10.94 -21.69
C PRO A 27 -24.38 10.12 -22.54
N VAL A 28 -23.86 9.27 -23.40
CA VAL A 28 -24.62 8.39 -24.33
C VAL A 28 -24.37 6.90 -24.09
N TYR A 29 -23.37 6.56 -23.29
CA TYR A 29 -22.93 5.17 -23.06
C TYR A 29 -23.74 4.50 -21.96
N GLN A 30 -24.04 3.22 -22.11
CA GLN A 30 -24.70 2.39 -21.08
C GLN A 30 -23.77 2.08 -19.90
N GLU A 31 -22.48 1.90 -20.18
CA GLU A 31 -21.40 1.73 -19.22
C GLU A 31 -20.15 2.43 -19.74
N ALA A 32 -19.30 2.91 -18.82
CA ALA A 32 -18.06 3.62 -19.14
C ALA A 32 -16.96 3.19 -18.17
N ARG A 33 -15.76 2.94 -18.67
CA ARG A 33 -14.55 2.66 -17.90
C ARG A 33 -13.70 3.92 -17.77
N PHE A 34 -12.78 3.95 -16.81
CA PHE A 34 -11.82 5.05 -16.68
C PHE A 34 -10.87 5.11 -17.87
N PHE A 35 -10.46 6.33 -18.20
CA PHE A 35 -9.40 6.52 -19.19
C PHE A 35 -8.07 6.02 -18.63
N GLU A 36 -7.34 5.29 -19.46
CA GLU A 36 -5.96 4.91 -19.22
C GLU A 36 -5.20 5.09 -20.52
N ASP A 37 -4.06 5.72 -20.47
CA ASP A 37 -3.25 6.06 -21.65
C ASP A 37 -4.04 6.79 -22.77
N GLY A 38 -5.03 7.62 -22.41
CA GLY A 38 -5.83 8.38 -23.36
C GLY A 38 -6.95 7.60 -24.06
N LEU A 39 -7.23 6.35 -23.62
CA LEU A 39 -8.28 5.49 -24.18
C LEU A 39 -9.21 4.99 -23.08
N ALA A 40 -10.50 4.82 -23.41
CA ALA A 40 -11.49 4.25 -22.51
C ALA A 40 -12.40 3.25 -23.21
N ALA A 41 -12.73 2.15 -22.54
CA ALA A 41 -13.75 1.24 -23.00
C ALA A 41 -15.14 1.77 -22.61
N VAL A 42 -16.06 1.77 -23.58
CA VAL A 42 -17.45 2.22 -23.43
C VAL A 42 -18.42 1.21 -24.01
N LYS A 43 -19.61 1.13 -23.41
CA LYS A 43 -20.65 0.21 -23.86
C LYS A 43 -21.79 0.97 -24.50
N GLU A 44 -22.10 0.65 -25.73
CA GLU A 44 -23.23 1.16 -26.49
C GLU A 44 -24.01 0.00 -27.12
N LYS A 45 -25.34 0.04 -27.05
CA LYS A 45 -26.23 -1.02 -27.60
C LYS A 45 -25.85 -2.44 -27.16
N GLY A 46 -25.43 -2.57 -25.89
CA GLY A 46 -25.06 -3.85 -25.29
C GLY A 46 -23.69 -4.39 -25.69
N ARG A 47 -22.88 -3.61 -26.42
CA ARG A 47 -21.54 -4.00 -26.89
C ARG A 47 -20.48 -3.00 -26.46
N TRP A 48 -19.29 -3.49 -26.26
CA TRP A 48 -18.14 -2.67 -25.87
C TRP A 48 -17.34 -2.23 -27.09
N GLY A 49 -16.95 -0.97 -27.09
CA GLY A 49 -16.01 -0.34 -28.01
C GLY A 49 -14.95 0.43 -27.23
N VAL A 50 -14.07 1.11 -27.93
CA VAL A 50 -13.00 1.95 -27.36
C VAL A 50 -13.04 3.33 -27.97
N ILE A 51 -12.95 4.36 -27.13
CA ILE A 51 -12.94 5.76 -27.54
C ILE A 51 -11.63 6.45 -27.10
N ASP A 52 -11.25 7.51 -27.80
CA ASP A 52 -10.22 8.47 -27.37
C ASP A 52 -10.85 9.57 -26.47
N MET A 53 -10.00 10.44 -25.94
CA MET A 53 -10.42 11.54 -25.03
C MET A 53 -11.37 12.57 -25.69
N THR A 54 -11.54 12.53 -27.02
CA THR A 54 -12.50 13.36 -27.74
C THR A 54 -13.86 12.69 -27.92
N GLY A 55 -14.00 11.44 -27.51
CA GLY A 55 -15.18 10.61 -27.71
C GLY A 55 -15.26 9.95 -29.08
N ARG A 56 -14.20 10.03 -29.91
CA ARG A 56 -14.13 9.35 -31.20
C ARG A 56 -13.83 7.88 -30.98
N TYR A 57 -14.54 7.00 -31.67
CA TYR A 57 -14.29 5.57 -31.63
C TYR A 57 -12.95 5.22 -32.31
N ILE A 58 -12.06 4.58 -31.57
CA ILE A 58 -10.92 3.83 -32.08
C ILE A 58 -11.38 2.42 -32.48
N VAL A 59 -12.27 1.82 -31.67
CA VAL A 59 -12.93 0.55 -31.97
C VAL A 59 -14.43 0.72 -31.80
N SER A 60 -15.19 0.50 -32.84
CA SER A 60 -16.67 0.49 -32.78
C SER A 60 -17.18 -0.55 -31.77
N PRO A 61 -18.39 -0.38 -31.18
CA PRO A 61 -18.95 -1.32 -30.21
C PRO A 61 -19.26 -2.68 -30.84
N ILE A 62 -18.30 -3.61 -30.79
CA ILE A 62 -18.40 -4.94 -31.38
C ILE A 62 -18.18 -6.06 -30.36
N TYR A 63 -17.47 -5.80 -29.26
CA TYR A 63 -17.11 -6.82 -28.29
C TYR A 63 -18.25 -7.11 -27.30
N LYS A 64 -18.32 -8.36 -26.84
CA LYS A 64 -19.28 -8.80 -25.81
C LYS A 64 -18.87 -8.28 -24.42
N ASP A 65 -17.56 -8.19 -24.18
CA ASP A 65 -16.98 -7.76 -22.91
C ASP A 65 -15.56 -7.25 -23.12
N THR A 66 -15.02 -6.49 -22.12
CA THR A 66 -13.64 -6.00 -22.11
C THR A 66 -13.04 -6.09 -20.72
N GLY A 67 -11.70 -6.04 -20.64
CA GLY A 67 -10.98 -5.71 -19.41
C GLY A 67 -11.34 -4.31 -18.91
N ALA A 68 -10.86 -3.98 -17.69
CA ALA A 68 -11.20 -2.71 -17.04
C ALA A 68 -10.53 -1.51 -17.72
N ALA A 69 -9.28 -1.66 -18.19
CA ALA A 69 -8.49 -0.59 -18.80
C ALA A 69 -7.37 -1.19 -19.67
N PHE A 70 -6.75 -0.34 -20.47
CA PHE A 70 -5.47 -0.66 -21.10
C PHE A 70 -4.37 -0.80 -20.03
N LYS A 71 -3.53 -1.80 -20.20
CA LYS A 71 -2.31 -1.97 -19.42
C LYS A 71 -1.22 -2.48 -20.36
N GLU A 72 -0.05 -1.85 -20.26
CA GLU A 72 1.08 -2.15 -21.15
C GLU A 72 0.69 -2.14 -22.64
N GLY A 73 -0.19 -1.18 -23.02
CA GLY A 73 -0.66 -1.02 -24.39
C GLY A 73 -1.64 -2.09 -24.87
N ARG A 74 -2.19 -2.93 -23.98
CA ARG A 74 -3.11 -4.02 -24.31
C ARG A 74 -4.42 -3.90 -23.56
N LEU A 75 -5.54 -4.20 -24.23
CA LEU A 75 -6.86 -4.32 -23.62
C LEU A 75 -7.42 -5.73 -23.90
N ALA A 76 -7.80 -6.44 -22.86
CA ALA A 76 -8.50 -7.70 -23.01
C ALA A 76 -9.87 -7.47 -23.63
N VAL A 77 -10.25 -8.27 -24.65
CA VAL A 77 -11.54 -8.18 -25.34
C VAL A 77 -12.15 -9.56 -25.51
N LYS A 78 -13.48 -9.63 -25.39
CA LYS A 78 -14.24 -10.86 -25.56
C LYS A 78 -15.12 -10.77 -26.80
N ASN A 79 -14.98 -11.69 -27.73
CA ASN A 79 -15.79 -11.72 -28.92
C ASN A 79 -17.22 -12.28 -28.67
N GLN A 80 -18.07 -12.25 -29.68
CA GLN A 80 -19.45 -12.73 -29.57
C GLN A 80 -19.55 -14.25 -29.31
N LYS A 81 -18.52 -15.02 -29.67
CA LYS A 81 -18.43 -16.48 -29.37
C LYS A 81 -18.01 -16.74 -27.91
N GLY A 82 -17.74 -15.71 -27.13
CA GLY A 82 -17.36 -15.83 -25.74
C GLY A 82 -15.88 -16.16 -25.51
N LEU A 83 -15.05 -15.94 -26.52
CA LEU A 83 -13.60 -16.14 -26.44
C LEU A 83 -12.88 -14.82 -26.21
N TRP A 84 -11.82 -14.86 -25.42
CA TRP A 84 -10.99 -13.73 -25.06
C TRP A 84 -9.73 -13.66 -25.90
N GLY A 85 -9.30 -12.45 -26.20
CA GLY A 85 -8.03 -12.07 -26.79
C GLY A 85 -7.63 -10.67 -26.34
N TYR A 86 -6.72 -10.04 -27.06
CA TYR A 86 -6.26 -8.69 -26.74
C TYR A 86 -6.10 -7.83 -27.99
N ILE A 87 -6.43 -6.54 -27.85
CA ILE A 87 -6.20 -5.51 -28.84
C ILE A 87 -5.11 -4.54 -28.38
N ASP A 88 -4.45 -3.87 -29.33
CA ASP A 88 -3.56 -2.75 -29.09
C ASP A 88 -4.32 -1.42 -29.01
N ARG A 89 -3.58 -0.33 -28.86
CA ARG A 89 -4.12 1.04 -28.76
C ARG A 89 -4.77 1.54 -30.05
N GLU A 90 -4.39 0.98 -31.19
CA GLU A 90 -4.95 1.26 -32.52
C GLU A 90 -6.22 0.41 -32.79
N GLY A 91 -6.57 -0.50 -31.86
CA GLY A 91 -7.71 -1.39 -31.96
C GLY A 91 -7.46 -2.64 -32.79
N LYS A 92 -6.22 -2.93 -33.14
CA LYS A 92 -5.83 -4.15 -33.88
C LYS A 92 -5.80 -5.32 -32.91
N GLU A 93 -6.40 -6.45 -33.31
CA GLU A 93 -6.29 -7.72 -32.58
C GLU A 93 -4.86 -8.27 -32.69
N ILE A 94 -4.05 -8.03 -31.68
CA ILE A 94 -2.68 -8.57 -31.57
C ILE A 94 -2.75 -10.04 -31.14
N ILE A 95 -3.66 -10.36 -30.23
CA ILE A 95 -3.93 -11.71 -29.77
C ILE A 95 -5.39 -12.02 -30.09
N PRO A 96 -5.64 -12.74 -31.21
CA PRO A 96 -7.00 -13.05 -31.65
C PRO A 96 -7.78 -13.79 -30.54
N PRO A 97 -9.10 -13.49 -30.39
CA PRO A 97 -9.92 -14.14 -29.37
C PRO A 97 -10.03 -15.66 -29.56
N ALA A 98 -9.26 -16.41 -28.79
CA ALA A 98 -9.14 -17.86 -28.84
C ALA A 98 -9.28 -18.53 -27.46
N TYR A 99 -9.13 -17.77 -26.38
CA TYR A 99 -9.02 -18.30 -25.03
C TYR A 99 -10.34 -18.28 -24.27
N LYS A 100 -10.57 -19.27 -23.39
CA LYS A 100 -11.77 -19.34 -22.51
C LYS A 100 -11.74 -18.31 -21.39
N ALA A 101 -10.54 -17.94 -20.94
CA ALA A 101 -10.31 -16.88 -20.00
C ALA A 101 -8.89 -16.31 -20.19
N VAL A 102 -8.70 -15.08 -19.78
CA VAL A 102 -7.41 -14.40 -19.77
C VAL A 102 -7.31 -13.57 -18.51
N SER A 103 -6.09 -13.19 -18.08
CA SER A 103 -5.93 -12.12 -17.10
C SER A 103 -6.51 -10.82 -17.66
N PRO A 104 -7.11 -9.96 -16.81
CA PRO A 104 -7.72 -8.71 -17.27
C PRO A 104 -6.71 -7.71 -17.84
N ALA A 105 -5.43 -7.88 -17.52
CA ALA A 105 -4.34 -7.01 -17.91
C ALA A 105 -3.03 -7.78 -18.05
N PHE A 106 -2.10 -7.21 -18.81
CA PHE A 106 -0.69 -7.57 -18.80
C PHE A 106 -0.01 -7.00 -17.55
N SER A 107 1.02 -7.67 -17.10
CA SER A 107 1.91 -7.23 -16.04
C SER A 107 3.31 -7.73 -16.31
N GLU A 108 4.29 -6.82 -16.34
CA GLU A 108 5.70 -7.11 -16.68
C GLU A 108 5.87 -7.84 -18.02
N GLY A 109 5.06 -7.48 -19.02
CA GLY A 109 5.09 -8.07 -20.34
C GLY A 109 4.37 -9.41 -20.50
N TYR A 110 3.69 -9.91 -19.47
CA TYR A 110 3.04 -11.23 -19.51
C TYR A 110 1.58 -11.18 -19.09
N ALA A 111 0.80 -12.11 -19.64
CA ALA A 111 -0.59 -12.32 -19.29
C ALA A 111 -0.90 -13.81 -19.12
N ALA A 112 -1.82 -14.14 -18.21
CA ALA A 112 -2.30 -15.49 -18.06
C ALA A 112 -3.42 -15.79 -19.07
N ILE A 113 -3.38 -16.98 -19.67
CA ILE A 113 -4.40 -17.47 -20.58
C ILE A 113 -4.90 -18.86 -20.13
N ARG A 114 -6.17 -19.13 -20.40
CA ARG A 114 -6.77 -20.44 -20.15
C ARG A 114 -7.44 -20.95 -21.43
N ASP A 115 -7.05 -22.11 -21.85
CA ASP A 115 -7.62 -22.80 -23.02
C ASP A 115 -8.79 -23.75 -22.67
N ASN A 116 -9.10 -24.67 -23.57
CA ASN A 116 -10.15 -25.67 -23.39
C ASN A 116 -9.79 -26.75 -22.34
N SER A 117 -8.52 -26.96 -22.01
CA SER A 117 -8.07 -27.93 -21.01
C SER A 117 -8.45 -27.54 -19.58
N LYS A 118 -8.95 -26.30 -19.38
CA LYS A 118 -9.21 -25.63 -18.09
C LYS A 118 -7.94 -25.29 -17.30
N LEU A 119 -6.78 -25.50 -17.86
CA LEU A 119 -5.51 -25.13 -17.27
C LEU A 119 -5.08 -23.73 -17.75
N TRP A 120 -4.26 -23.09 -16.94
CA TRP A 120 -3.69 -21.78 -17.19
C TRP A 120 -2.24 -21.90 -17.68
N GLY A 121 -1.86 -21.05 -18.60
CA GLY A 121 -0.51 -20.83 -19.07
C GLY A 121 -0.22 -19.34 -19.18
N PHE A 122 0.89 -18.97 -19.82
CA PHE A 122 1.30 -17.59 -19.99
C PHE A 122 1.59 -17.26 -21.45
N ILE A 123 1.38 -16.00 -21.80
CA ILE A 123 1.73 -15.40 -23.10
C ILE A 123 2.48 -14.09 -22.87
N ASP A 124 3.31 -13.69 -23.84
CA ASP A 124 3.89 -12.37 -23.92
C ASP A 124 2.98 -11.35 -24.61
N THR A 125 3.42 -10.11 -24.74
CA THR A 125 2.68 -9.00 -25.36
C THR A 125 2.46 -9.18 -26.86
N GLU A 126 3.22 -10.02 -27.54
CA GLU A 126 3.07 -10.40 -28.96
C GLU A 126 2.12 -11.59 -29.14
N GLY A 127 1.73 -12.27 -28.04
CA GLY A 127 0.85 -13.43 -28.04
C GLY A 127 1.58 -14.77 -28.18
N ASN A 128 2.91 -14.78 -28.07
CA ASN A 128 3.65 -16.03 -28.04
C ASN A 128 3.38 -16.75 -26.70
N VAL A 129 3.13 -18.04 -26.76
CA VAL A 129 2.95 -18.86 -25.55
C VAL A 129 4.31 -19.07 -24.89
N THR A 130 4.55 -18.42 -23.77
CA THR A 130 5.78 -18.56 -22.98
C THR A 130 5.70 -19.74 -22.04
N ALA A 131 4.50 -20.03 -21.49
CA ALA A 131 4.23 -21.23 -20.75
C ALA A 131 2.96 -21.90 -21.24
N LYS A 132 3.05 -23.16 -21.69
CA LYS A 132 1.87 -23.96 -22.05
C LYS A 132 0.94 -24.09 -20.85
N PRO A 133 -0.42 -24.19 -21.09
CA PRO A 133 -1.40 -24.42 -20.03
C PRO A 133 -1.07 -25.64 -19.18
N GLN A 134 -0.72 -25.43 -17.91
CA GLN A 134 -0.31 -26.45 -16.96
C GLN A 134 -0.77 -26.17 -15.51
N PHE A 135 -1.14 -24.93 -15.19
CA PHE A 135 -1.50 -24.53 -13.84
C PHE A 135 -3.01 -24.66 -13.61
N LYS A 136 -3.43 -25.11 -12.41
CA LYS A 136 -4.85 -25.16 -12.01
C LYS A 136 -5.43 -23.74 -11.85
N ALA A 137 -4.61 -22.79 -11.39
CA ALA A 137 -4.97 -21.39 -11.28
C ALA A 137 -3.72 -20.50 -11.37
N VAL A 138 -3.93 -19.23 -11.74
CA VAL A 138 -2.98 -18.14 -11.56
C VAL A 138 -3.55 -17.27 -10.43
N LEU A 139 -2.77 -17.10 -9.36
CA LEU A 139 -3.19 -16.49 -8.10
C LEU A 139 -2.83 -15.02 -8.03
N THR A 140 -1.71 -14.63 -8.69
CA THR A 140 -1.26 -13.24 -8.74
C THR A 140 -0.81 -12.85 -10.15
N PRO A 141 -0.85 -11.55 -10.54
CA PRO A 141 -0.14 -11.09 -11.72
C PRO A 141 1.38 -11.31 -11.56
N PHE A 142 2.12 -11.17 -12.66
CA PHE A 142 3.57 -11.07 -12.58
C PHE A 142 3.97 -9.83 -11.80
N SER A 143 4.92 -10.01 -10.93
CA SER A 143 5.57 -8.93 -10.20
C SER A 143 6.97 -9.36 -9.83
N GLU A 144 7.96 -8.56 -10.20
CA GLU A 144 9.38 -8.83 -10.03
C GLU A 144 9.82 -10.18 -10.63
N GLY A 145 9.23 -10.52 -11.79
CA GLY A 145 9.52 -11.72 -12.57
C GLY A 145 8.83 -13.00 -12.09
N LEU A 146 7.94 -12.93 -11.11
CA LEU A 146 7.25 -14.09 -10.54
C LEU A 146 5.72 -13.88 -10.50
N SER A 147 4.98 -14.96 -10.72
CA SER A 147 3.52 -15.03 -10.59
C SER A 147 3.14 -16.18 -9.65
N GLY A 148 2.26 -15.92 -8.69
CA GLY A 148 1.68 -16.96 -7.84
C GLY A 148 0.78 -17.89 -8.66
N VAL A 149 0.97 -19.19 -8.54
CA VAL A 149 0.24 -20.21 -9.28
C VAL A 149 -0.20 -21.34 -8.37
N LYS A 150 -1.27 -22.03 -8.77
CA LYS A 150 -1.70 -23.30 -8.18
C LYS A 150 -1.35 -24.44 -9.13
N THR A 151 -0.47 -25.32 -8.67
CA THR A 151 -0.08 -26.54 -9.39
C THR A 151 -0.91 -27.75 -8.92
N ILE A 152 -0.56 -28.96 -9.38
CA ILE A 152 -1.14 -30.19 -8.83
C ILE A 152 -0.67 -30.44 -7.39
N ASP A 153 0.56 -30.04 -7.08
CA ASP A 153 1.26 -30.31 -5.81
C ASP A 153 1.02 -29.25 -4.75
N GLY A 154 0.35 -28.11 -5.06
CA GLY A 154 0.11 -27.02 -4.14
C GLY A 154 0.29 -25.65 -4.77
N ASN A 155 0.37 -24.62 -3.94
CA ASN A 155 0.64 -23.26 -4.36
C ASN A 155 2.15 -22.99 -4.46
N GLY A 156 2.54 -22.12 -5.37
CA GLY A 156 3.93 -21.74 -5.57
C GLY A 156 4.08 -20.52 -6.46
N TYR A 157 5.29 -20.14 -6.76
CA TYR A 157 5.59 -19.06 -7.69
C TYR A 157 6.27 -19.61 -8.95
N ALA A 158 5.80 -19.14 -10.09
CA ALA A 158 6.30 -19.53 -11.42
C ALA A 158 6.95 -18.35 -12.13
N ARG A 159 7.93 -18.66 -12.98
CA ARG A 159 8.53 -17.74 -13.94
C ARG A 159 7.69 -17.64 -15.21
N PRO A 160 7.94 -16.66 -16.09
CA PRO A 160 7.20 -16.50 -17.35
C PRO A 160 7.26 -17.71 -18.28
N ASP A 161 8.31 -18.50 -18.23
CA ASP A 161 8.48 -19.74 -19.02
C ASP A 161 7.71 -20.94 -18.44
N GLY A 162 7.00 -20.74 -17.32
CA GLY A 162 6.22 -21.76 -16.64
C GLY A 162 7.01 -22.64 -15.68
N THR A 163 8.31 -22.43 -15.53
CA THR A 163 9.11 -23.14 -14.52
C THR A 163 8.71 -22.67 -13.11
N ILE A 164 8.57 -23.61 -12.18
CA ILE A 164 8.32 -23.28 -10.78
C ILE A 164 9.63 -22.75 -10.16
N ALA A 165 9.58 -21.54 -9.64
CA ALA A 165 10.70 -20.94 -8.94
C ALA A 165 10.88 -21.61 -7.56
N PHE A 166 9.78 -21.75 -6.84
CA PHE A 166 9.70 -22.49 -5.57
C PHE A 166 8.24 -22.75 -5.20
N MET A 167 8.02 -23.76 -4.36
CA MET A 167 6.71 -24.03 -3.76
C MET A 167 6.52 -23.15 -2.52
N ALA A 168 5.31 -22.66 -2.33
CA ALA A 168 4.91 -21.81 -1.21
C ALA A 168 3.51 -22.25 -0.76
N ASP A 169 3.48 -23.26 0.10
CA ASP A 169 2.24 -23.93 0.51
C ASP A 169 1.49 -23.12 1.57
N TYR A 170 1.03 -21.94 1.16
CA TYR A 170 0.16 -21.05 1.92
C TYR A 170 -1.19 -20.94 1.24
N ASP A 171 -2.25 -20.65 2.00
CA ASP A 171 -3.62 -20.56 1.48
C ASP A 171 -3.78 -19.39 0.49
N GLN A 172 -3.08 -18.28 0.72
CA GLN A 172 -3.09 -17.11 -0.13
C GLN A 172 -1.66 -16.62 -0.40
N LEU A 173 -1.38 -16.35 -1.68
CA LEU A 173 -0.16 -15.75 -2.17
C LEU A 173 -0.45 -14.35 -2.71
N PHE A 174 0.47 -13.43 -2.48
CA PHE A 174 0.40 -12.05 -2.97
C PHE A 174 1.57 -11.76 -3.92
N PRO A 175 1.45 -10.72 -4.79
CA PRO A 175 2.55 -10.34 -5.67
C PRO A 175 3.77 -9.88 -4.87
N PHE A 176 4.95 -10.09 -5.44
CA PHE A 176 6.18 -9.52 -4.90
C PHE A 176 6.16 -8.00 -4.99
N LYS A 177 6.70 -7.35 -3.97
CA LYS A 177 6.95 -5.92 -3.92
C LYS A 177 8.21 -5.66 -3.11
N ASP A 178 9.17 -4.96 -3.73
CA ASP A 178 10.46 -4.66 -3.11
C ASP A 178 11.17 -5.93 -2.58
N GLY A 179 11.11 -7.03 -3.36
CA GLY A 179 11.76 -8.31 -3.06
C GLY A 179 11.03 -9.22 -2.07
N LEU A 180 9.88 -8.82 -1.54
CA LEU A 180 9.08 -9.60 -0.58
C LEU A 180 7.66 -9.82 -1.08
N ALA A 181 7.08 -10.99 -0.77
CA ALA A 181 5.67 -11.28 -0.98
C ALA A 181 4.98 -11.60 0.35
N GLU A 182 3.80 -11.00 0.57
CA GLU A 182 2.92 -11.41 1.67
C GLU A 182 2.37 -12.80 1.39
N VAL A 183 2.29 -13.62 2.42
CA VAL A 183 1.64 -14.93 2.40
C VAL A 183 0.69 -15.04 3.58
N ARG A 184 -0.40 -15.81 3.43
CA ARG A 184 -1.39 -15.97 4.50
C ARG A 184 -1.77 -17.44 4.67
N GLU A 185 -1.98 -17.82 5.92
CA GLU A 185 -2.56 -19.09 6.35
C GLU A 185 -3.87 -18.85 7.10
N GLY A 186 -4.84 -19.74 6.93
CA GLY A 186 -6.15 -19.73 7.58
C GLY A 186 -7.28 -19.29 6.66
N GLU A 187 -8.47 -19.80 6.92
CA GLU A 187 -9.68 -19.46 6.18
C GLU A 187 -10.26 -18.11 6.64
N VAL A 188 -10.66 -17.31 5.67
CA VAL A 188 -11.55 -16.18 5.92
C VAL A 188 -12.94 -16.76 6.14
N GLU A 189 -13.39 -16.91 7.39
CA GLU A 189 -14.81 -17.15 7.66
C GLU A 189 -15.60 -15.95 7.13
N THR A 190 -16.18 -16.08 5.95
CA THR A 190 -17.24 -15.19 5.46
C THR A 190 -18.50 -15.46 6.28
N ARG A 191 -18.59 -14.92 7.49
CA ARG A 191 -19.88 -14.76 8.13
C ARG A 191 -20.69 -13.79 7.27
N ALA A 192 -21.70 -14.35 6.61
CA ALA A 192 -22.68 -13.58 5.88
C ALA A 192 -23.21 -12.44 6.75
N VAL A 193 -22.84 -11.21 6.43
CA VAL A 193 -23.52 -10.03 6.94
C VAL A 193 -24.93 -10.06 6.34
N ARG A 194 -25.89 -10.52 7.11
CA ARG A 194 -27.31 -10.39 6.78
C ARG A 194 -27.64 -8.90 6.83
N SER A 195 -27.81 -8.33 5.67
CA SER A 195 -28.56 -7.11 5.31
C SER A 195 -27.79 -6.12 4.44
N LEU A 196 -27.38 -6.57 3.26
CA LEU A 196 -27.27 -5.69 2.09
C LEU A 196 -28.02 -6.37 0.93
N PRO A 197 -28.73 -5.61 0.07
CA PRO A 197 -29.46 -6.19 -1.05
C PRO A 197 -28.48 -6.94 -1.96
N PRO A 198 -28.91 -8.00 -2.67
CA PRO A 198 -28.02 -8.84 -3.44
C PRO A 198 -27.39 -8.03 -4.57
N ILE A 199 -26.15 -7.62 -4.37
CA ILE A 199 -25.27 -7.34 -5.49
C ILE A 199 -25.01 -8.71 -6.09
N SER A 200 -25.49 -8.92 -7.32
CA SER A 200 -25.24 -10.14 -8.06
C SER A 200 -23.74 -10.33 -8.21
N ILE A 201 -23.17 -11.12 -7.31
CA ILE A 201 -21.80 -11.60 -7.41
C ILE A 201 -21.83 -12.66 -8.49
N GLY A 202 -21.57 -12.24 -9.74
CA GLY A 202 -21.14 -13.17 -10.75
C GLY A 202 -19.91 -13.88 -10.19
N ILE A 203 -19.97 -15.22 -10.14
CA ILE A 203 -18.84 -16.07 -9.80
C ILE A 203 -17.76 -15.84 -10.85
N GLY A 204 -16.95 -14.80 -10.63
CA GLY A 204 -15.78 -14.40 -11.41
C GLY A 204 -14.64 -14.25 -10.43
N TRP A 205 -13.75 -15.16 -10.51
CA TRP A 205 -12.39 -15.24 -9.96
C TRP A 205 -11.79 -13.94 -9.43
N GLY A 206 -11.40 -13.96 -8.20
CA GLY A 206 -10.81 -13.00 -7.28
C GLY A 206 -9.82 -11.91 -7.72
N TRP A 207 -9.96 -11.35 -8.90
CA TRP A 207 -9.22 -10.15 -9.33
C TRP A 207 -9.96 -8.85 -8.99
N GLY A 208 -11.23 -8.95 -8.55
CA GLY A 208 -12.07 -7.81 -8.20
C GLY A 208 -11.67 -7.10 -6.92
N ASP A 209 -11.09 -7.79 -5.96
CA ASP A 209 -10.76 -7.23 -4.65
C ASP A 209 -9.53 -6.31 -4.66
N TRP A 210 -8.72 -6.37 -5.72
CA TRP A 210 -7.57 -5.46 -5.89
C TRP A 210 -7.96 -4.02 -6.20
N LEU A 211 -9.16 -3.80 -6.76
CA LEU A 211 -9.70 -2.47 -7.05
C LEU A 211 -10.60 -1.93 -5.92
N ALA A 212 -11.08 -2.78 -5.02
CA ALA A 212 -12.03 -2.38 -3.96
C ALA A 212 -11.38 -1.71 -2.74
N PHE A 213 -10.06 -1.80 -2.54
CA PHE A 213 -9.37 -1.15 -1.41
C PHE A 213 -9.10 0.35 -1.61
N ARG A 214 -9.64 0.99 -2.66
CA ARG A 214 -9.38 2.39 -2.99
C ARG A 214 -10.47 3.39 -2.60
N HIS A 215 -11.52 2.99 -1.88
CA HIS A 215 -12.60 3.89 -1.52
C HIS A 215 -12.89 3.93 -0.01
N HIS A 216 -12.06 4.64 0.74
CA HIS A 216 -12.49 5.44 1.87
C HIS A 216 -11.66 6.71 1.90
N HIS A 217 -12.22 7.74 1.26
CA HIS A 217 -11.73 9.10 1.35
C HIS A 217 -12.01 9.69 2.74
N HIS A 218 -10.94 10.15 3.41
CA HIS A 218 -11.04 11.32 4.27
C HIS A 218 -10.32 12.49 3.60
N PRO A 219 -10.92 13.69 3.53
CA PRO A 219 -10.32 14.86 2.92
C PRO A 219 -9.23 15.42 3.85
N TRP A 220 -8.17 15.94 3.25
CA TRP A 220 -7.03 16.67 3.80
C TRP A 220 -5.72 15.89 3.95
N GLY A 221 -4.81 16.22 3.07
CA GLY A 221 -3.37 16.12 3.32
C GLY A 221 -2.59 15.24 2.35
N TRP A 222 -1.86 15.88 1.45
CA TRP A 222 -0.75 15.31 0.72
C TRP A 222 0.31 14.86 1.71
N GLY A 223 0.59 13.57 1.78
CA GLY A 223 1.65 13.01 2.56
C GLY A 223 1.95 11.61 2.05
N TRP A 224 3.12 11.42 1.46
CA TRP A 224 3.74 10.12 1.34
C TRP A 224 4.01 9.62 2.75
N GLY A 225 3.08 8.87 3.32
CA GLY A 225 3.16 8.38 4.69
C GLY A 225 2.64 6.96 4.74
N ILE A 226 3.48 6.07 5.19
CA ILE A 226 3.13 4.74 5.69
C ILE A 226 1.96 4.94 6.66
N GLY A 227 0.76 4.44 6.28
CA GLY A 227 -0.43 4.53 7.11
C GLY A 227 -0.29 3.69 8.38
N LEU A 228 0.36 4.24 9.38
CA LEU A 228 0.24 3.76 10.76
C LEU A 228 -1.08 4.27 11.32
N PRO A 229 -1.89 3.44 11.99
CA PRO A 229 -3.08 3.91 12.68
C PRO A 229 -2.65 4.84 13.81
N ILE A 230 -2.94 6.14 13.66
CA ILE A 230 -2.83 7.10 14.75
C ILE A 230 -3.93 6.73 15.76
N TRP A 231 -3.53 6.29 16.93
CA TRP A 231 -4.41 6.04 18.04
C TRP A 231 -5.02 7.36 18.53
N TYR A 232 -6.30 7.61 18.21
CA TYR A 232 -7.15 8.53 18.95
C TYR A 232 -7.87 7.74 20.05
N PRO A 233 -7.84 8.16 21.31
CA PRO A 233 -8.68 7.59 22.35
C PRO A 233 -10.09 8.16 22.22
N GLY A 234 -10.93 7.49 21.43
CA GLY A 234 -12.35 7.78 21.31
C GLY A 234 -13.12 6.48 21.44
N ARG A 235 -14.11 6.45 22.35
CA ARG A 235 -15.00 5.34 22.67
C ARG A 235 -15.34 4.49 21.46
N TYR A 236 -15.00 3.21 21.53
CA TYR A 236 -15.61 2.17 20.70
C TYR A 236 -16.72 1.53 21.53
N ASP A 237 -17.94 1.63 21.04
CA ASP A 237 -19.04 0.78 21.48
C ASP A 237 -18.70 -0.66 21.13
N ASP A 238 -18.93 -1.57 22.09
CA ASP A 238 -18.61 -2.98 22.06
C ASP A 238 -19.43 -3.73 21.00
N GLU A 239 -19.00 -3.68 19.72
CA GLU A 239 -19.37 -4.71 18.77
C GLU A 239 -18.22 -5.73 18.66
N PRO A 240 -18.51 -7.04 18.81
CA PRO A 240 -17.48 -8.05 18.69
C PRO A 240 -16.95 -8.07 17.24
N VAL A 241 -15.72 -7.59 17.07
CA VAL A 241 -14.97 -7.75 15.82
C VAL A 241 -14.84 -9.27 15.58
N PRO A 242 -15.30 -9.80 14.43
CA PRO A 242 -15.14 -11.22 14.15
C PRO A 242 -13.65 -11.56 14.18
N SER A 243 -13.29 -12.54 15.01
CA SER A 243 -11.93 -13.04 15.11
C SER A 243 -11.54 -13.76 13.81
N VAL A 244 -11.02 -13.00 12.85
CA VAL A 244 -10.43 -13.56 11.64
C VAL A 244 -9.04 -14.05 12.02
N THR A 245 -8.87 -15.35 12.20
CA THR A 245 -7.59 -16.01 12.47
C THR A 245 -6.77 -16.19 11.19
N VAL A 246 -6.64 -15.14 10.38
CA VAL A 246 -5.72 -15.17 9.24
C VAL A 246 -4.33 -14.79 9.73
N LYS A 247 -3.43 -15.75 9.71
CA LYS A 247 -2.02 -15.55 10.01
C LYS A 247 -1.31 -15.03 8.77
N ARG A 248 -0.49 -14.00 8.92
CA ARG A 248 0.24 -13.34 7.84
C ARG A 248 1.73 -13.52 8.01
N GLY A 249 2.43 -13.67 6.88
CA GLY A 249 3.88 -13.74 6.84
C GLY A 249 4.44 -13.05 5.59
N TYR A 250 5.76 -13.04 5.47
CA TYR A 250 6.48 -12.60 4.29
C TYR A 250 7.55 -13.60 3.90
N ILE A 251 7.71 -13.79 2.59
CA ILE A 251 8.76 -14.61 1.99
C ILE A 251 9.57 -13.78 0.99
N ASP A 252 10.82 -14.14 0.78
CA ASP A 252 11.67 -13.57 -0.27
C ASP A 252 11.48 -14.29 -1.61
N LYS A 253 12.19 -13.83 -2.66
CA LYS A 253 12.13 -14.37 -4.02
C LYS A 253 12.72 -15.77 -4.19
N ASN A 254 13.35 -16.31 -3.15
CA ASN A 254 13.87 -17.68 -3.09
C ASN A 254 12.94 -18.59 -2.27
N GLY A 255 11.85 -18.05 -1.72
CA GLY A 255 10.93 -18.79 -0.86
C GLY A 255 11.38 -18.86 0.61
N LYS A 256 12.46 -18.14 0.99
CA LYS A 256 12.88 -18.05 2.38
C LYS A 256 11.85 -17.25 3.17
N VAL A 257 11.42 -17.79 4.31
CA VAL A 257 10.52 -17.09 5.25
C VAL A 257 11.29 -15.97 5.93
N ILE A 258 10.86 -14.73 5.71
CA ILE A 258 11.41 -13.52 6.33
C ILE A 258 10.62 -13.20 7.61
N ALA A 259 9.30 -13.29 7.54
CA ALA A 259 8.42 -13.15 8.69
C ALA A 259 7.43 -14.32 8.71
N SER A 260 7.44 -15.12 9.76
CA SER A 260 6.60 -16.31 9.88
C SER A 260 5.11 -15.94 9.97
N PRO A 261 4.20 -16.68 9.29
CA PRO A 261 2.75 -16.57 9.48
C PRO A 261 2.27 -16.89 10.91
N ALA A 262 3.15 -17.41 11.79
CA ALA A 262 2.82 -17.65 13.19
C ALA A 262 2.56 -16.39 14.02
N ASN A 263 2.80 -15.20 13.45
CA ASN A 263 2.48 -13.93 14.10
C ASN A 263 0.99 -13.61 13.97
N ASP A 264 0.40 -12.99 15.01
CA ASP A 264 -1.00 -12.56 15.01
C ASP A 264 -1.24 -11.46 13.97
N ARG A 265 -0.27 -10.54 13.86
CA ARG A 265 -0.25 -9.48 12.85
C ARG A 265 1.15 -9.30 12.30
N VAL A 266 1.22 -9.17 11.00
CA VAL A 266 2.40 -8.69 10.28
C VAL A 266 1.95 -7.43 9.55
N PHE A 267 2.61 -6.33 9.83
CA PHE A 267 2.32 -5.06 9.18
C PHE A 267 2.99 -5.03 7.80
N SER A 268 2.64 -4.07 6.96
CA SER A 268 3.27 -3.95 5.65
C SER A 268 4.79 -3.82 5.79
N ALA A 269 5.54 -4.52 4.94
CA ALA A 269 6.98 -4.41 4.91
C ALA A 269 7.40 -2.97 4.58
N GLY A 270 8.24 -2.40 5.44
CA GLY A 270 8.94 -1.16 5.22
C GLY A 270 10.18 -1.38 4.32
N ARG A 271 10.92 -0.31 4.07
CA ARG A 271 12.16 -0.37 3.30
C ARG A 271 13.28 -1.12 4.03
N LYS A 272 13.33 -1.02 5.36
CA LYS A 272 14.39 -1.63 6.20
C LYS A 272 13.95 -2.91 6.91
N GLY A 273 12.64 -3.17 7.04
CA GLY A 273 12.18 -4.37 7.72
C GLY A 273 10.67 -4.44 7.91
N ILE A 274 10.22 -5.30 8.80
CA ILE A 274 8.83 -5.66 9.00
C ILE A 274 8.49 -5.60 10.49
N LEU A 275 7.45 -4.84 10.82
CA LEU A 275 6.89 -4.80 12.16
C LEU A 275 5.99 -6.03 12.37
N LEU A 276 6.22 -6.76 13.44
CA LEU A 276 5.49 -7.96 13.83
C LEU A 276 4.71 -7.74 15.13
N SER A 277 3.60 -8.43 15.29
CA SER A 277 2.90 -8.52 16.57
C SER A 277 2.53 -9.98 16.86
N LYS A 278 2.78 -10.41 18.12
CA LYS A 278 2.39 -11.71 18.65
C LYS A 278 1.96 -11.54 20.11
N ASP A 279 0.80 -12.09 20.47
CA ASP A 279 0.25 -12.04 21.84
C ASP A 279 0.22 -10.60 22.40
N GLY A 280 -0.12 -9.61 21.55
CA GLY A 280 -0.18 -8.20 21.93
C GLY A 280 1.19 -7.54 22.15
N ARG A 281 2.28 -8.22 21.85
CA ARG A 281 3.65 -7.69 21.89
C ARG A 281 4.18 -7.48 20.50
N TYR A 282 5.12 -6.57 20.34
CA TYR A 282 5.67 -6.12 19.07
C TYR A 282 7.13 -6.51 18.93
N GLY A 283 7.55 -6.76 17.70
CA GLY A 283 8.92 -7.03 17.32
C GLY A 283 9.24 -6.47 15.93
N TRP A 284 10.50 -6.47 15.60
CA TRP A 284 11.01 -6.02 14.31
C TRP A 284 11.97 -7.04 13.72
N VAL A 285 11.77 -7.37 12.45
CA VAL A 285 12.64 -8.23 11.67
C VAL A 285 13.16 -7.46 10.47
N ASP A 286 14.44 -7.59 10.14
CA ASP A 286 15.00 -6.98 8.94
C ASP A 286 14.49 -7.67 7.66
N ARG A 287 14.94 -7.24 6.51
CA ARG A 287 14.53 -7.81 5.22
C ARG A 287 15.19 -9.14 4.89
N GLU A 288 16.20 -9.51 5.62
CA GLU A 288 16.92 -10.80 5.57
C GLU A 288 16.32 -11.86 6.52
N GLY A 289 15.40 -11.46 7.39
CA GLY A 289 14.71 -12.32 8.34
C GLY A 289 15.39 -12.40 9.70
N THR A 290 16.32 -11.48 10.01
CA THR A 290 16.98 -11.38 11.31
C THR A 290 16.08 -10.61 12.27
N TYR A 291 15.83 -11.18 13.46
CA TYR A 291 15.09 -10.48 14.51
C TYR A 291 16.01 -9.45 15.18
N ILE A 292 15.85 -8.19 14.79
CA ILE A 292 16.52 -7.04 15.41
C ILE A 292 15.90 -6.73 16.76
N ALA A 293 14.56 -6.78 16.85
CA ALA A 293 13.83 -6.67 18.10
C ALA A 293 12.85 -7.85 18.21
N HIS A 294 13.01 -8.70 19.22
CA HIS A 294 12.09 -9.80 19.48
C HIS A 294 10.71 -9.31 19.89
N THR A 295 9.66 -10.12 19.74
CA THR A 295 8.27 -9.79 20.08
C THR A 295 8.03 -9.76 21.59
N ILE A 296 8.70 -8.86 22.28
CA ILE A 296 8.64 -8.68 23.75
C ILE A 296 8.13 -7.30 24.17
N TYR A 297 8.13 -6.33 23.25
CA TYR A 297 7.79 -4.93 23.53
C TYR A 297 6.27 -4.71 23.56
N THR A 298 5.78 -3.90 24.51
CA THR A 298 4.36 -3.52 24.60
C THR A 298 3.99 -2.39 23.62
N GLY A 299 4.97 -1.79 22.97
CA GLY A 299 4.83 -0.84 21.88
C GLY A 299 6.16 -0.75 21.12
N LEU A 300 6.09 -0.60 19.79
CA LEU A 300 7.26 -0.48 18.93
C LEU A 300 6.88 0.41 17.75
N LEU A 301 7.63 1.49 17.55
CA LEU A 301 7.44 2.45 16.49
C LEU A 301 8.74 2.56 15.68
N PRO A 302 8.78 2.00 14.47
CA PRO A 302 9.95 2.12 13.61
C PRO A 302 10.07 3.54 13.04
N ASP A 303 11.27 4.11 13.10
CA ASP A 303 11.68 5.30 12.39
C ASP A 303 12.78 4.92 11.40
N GLU A 304 12.35 4.52 10.19
CA GLU A 304 13.27 4.02 9.17
C GLU A 304 14.17 5.11 8.59
N GLU A 305 13.76 6.37 8.66
CA GLU A 305 14.55 7.51 8.18
C GLU A 305 15.79 7.68 9.06
N ASP A 306 15.61 7.69 10.36
CA ASP A 306 16.69 7.83 11.33
C ASP A 306 17.33 6.48 11.72
N GLY A 307 16.76 5.34 11.29
CA GLY A 307 17.30 4.00 11.50
C GLY A 307 17.17 3.50 12.93
N VAL A 308 16.12 3.87 13.64
CA VAL A 308 15.90 3.54 15.05
C VAL A 308 14.50 2.98 15.30
N LEU A 309 14.34 2.27 16.43
CA LEU A 309 13.08 1.76 16.94
C LEU A 309 12.77 2.42 18.29
N LEU A 310 11.68 3.18 18.37
CA LEU A 310 11.17 3.63 19.65
C LEU A 310 10.40 2.45 20.28
N ALA A 311 10.94 1.87 21.33
CA ALA A 311 10.42 0.67 21.95
C ALA A 311 9.89 0.96 23.36
N LYS A 312 8.82 0.25 23.75
CA LYS A 312 8.21 0.33 25.07
C LYS A 312 8.27 -1.03 25.75
N ASP A 313 8.88 -1.11 26.91
CA ASP A 313 9.03 -2.34 27.66
C ASP A 313 7.73 -2.76 28.40
N GLU A 314 7.78 -3.85 29.14
CA GLU A 314 6.67 -4.35 29.98
C GLU A 314 6.35 -3.42 31.15
N ASN A 315 7.31 -2.64 31.65
CA ASN A 315 7.14 -1.63 32.70
C ASN A 315 6.57 -0.31 32.17
N LYS A 316 6.16 -0.29 30.89
CA LYS A 316 5.63 0.90 30.19
C LYS A 316 6.65 2.02 30.07
N LYS A 317 7.95 1.71 30.13
CA LYS A 317 9.04 2.64 29.89
C LYS A 317 9.47 2.60 28.45
N TRP A 318 9.75 3.76 27.90
CA TRP A 318 10.27 3.93 26.56
C TRP A 318 11.80 3.92 26.57
N GLY A 319 12.36 3.29 25.55
CA GLY A 319 13.77 3.29 25.17
C GLY A 319 13.91 3.48 23.66
N LEU A 320 15.11 3.67 23.19
CA LEU A 320 15.46 3.77 21.78
C LEU A 320 16.46 2.67 21.44
N LEU A 321 16.17 1.93 20.38
CA LEU A 321 17.03 0.83 19.88
C LEU A 321 17.54 1.18 18.48
N SER A 322 18.73 0.71 18.17
CA SER A 322 19.26 0.69 16.80
C SER A 322 18.43 -0.26 15.92
N MET A 323 18.11 0.17 14.72
CA MET A 323 17.43 -0.69 13.73
C MET A 323 18.42 -1.63 13.01
N GLU A 324 19.72 -1.42 13.17
CA GLU A 324 20.75 -2.22 12.53
C GLU A 324 20.98 -3.55 13.28
N ASP A 325 21.09 -3.50 14.60
CA ASP A 325 21.47 -4.64 15.45
C ASP A 325 20.67 -4.78 16.74
N GLY A 326 19.73 -3.86 17.01
CA GLY A 326 18.87 -3.87 18.19
C GLY A 326 19.53 -3.43 19.49
N HIS A 327 20.77 -2.90 19.45
CA HIS A 327 21.38 -2.39 20.68
C HIS A 327 20.61 -1.17 21.22
N GLU A 328 20.69 -0.99 22.54
CA GLU A 328 20.04 0.10 23.25
C GLU A 328 20.79 1.41 23.06
N ILE A 329 20.20 2.35 22.36
CA ILE A 329 20.70 3.72 22.16
C ILE A 329 20.33 4.59 23.36
N LEU A 330 19.06 4.55 23.79
CA LEU A 330 18.58 5.19 25.00
C LEU A 330 17.92 4.15 25.91
N PRO A 331 18.21 4.17 27.23
CA PRO A 331 17.72 3.15 28.16
C PRO A 331 16.20 3.18 28.34
N PHE A 332 15.61 2.03 28.70
CA PHE A 332 14.18 1.92 29.05
C PHE A 332 13.87 2.53 30.40
N SER A 333 14.02 3.84 30.51
CA SER A 333 13.80 4.61 31.74
C SER A 333 12.79 5.74 31.57
N TYR A 334 12.46 6.11 30.34
CA TYR A 334 11.70 7.31 30.06
C TYR A 334 10.19 7.05 30.06
N LYS A 335 9.42 8.05 30.53
CA LYS A 335 7.96 8.02 30.46
C LYS A 335 7.45 8.14 29.03
N GLU A 336 8.18 8.84 28.20
CA GLU A 336 7.84 9.11 26.78
C GLU A 336 9.11 9.44 25.99
N ILE A 337 9.21 8.91 24.77
CA ILE A 337 10.19 9.32 23.76
C ILE A 337 9.40 9.67 22.50
N ARG A 338 9.84 10.69 21.76
CA ARG A 338 9.27 11.10 20.48
C ARG A 338 10.35 11.35 19.46
N SER A 339 10.16 10.88 18.23
CA SER A 339 10.95 11.37 17.09
C SER A 339 10.54 12.82 16.79
N LEU A 340 11.54 13.68 16.69
CA LEU A 340 11.38 15.08 16.36
C LEU A 340 11.80 15.38 14.91
N GLY A 341 12.28 14.36 14.19
CA GLY A 341 12.85 14.44 12.85
C GLY A 341 14.31 14.86 12.84
N SER A 342 14.98 14.69 11.69
CA SER A 342 16.38 15.06 11.49
C SER A 342 17.37 14.41 12.50
N GLY A 343 17.11 13.18 12.91
CA GLY A 343 17.92 12.45 13.87
C GLY A 343 17.81 12.94 15.31
N LEU A 344 16.78 13.72 15.64
CA LEU A 344 16.55 14.27 16.99
C LEU A 344 15.38 13.57 17.68
N PHE A 345 15.56 13.29 18.98
CA PHE A 345 14.58 12.62 19.82
C PHE A 345 14.33 13.41 21.11
N GLY A 346 13.05 13.67 21.39
CA GLY A 346 12.64 14.20 22.69
C GLY A 346 12.48 13.06 23.68
N TYR A 347 13.14 13.11 24.83
CA TYR A 347 12.92 12.20 25.94
C TYR A 347 12.32 12.94 27.14
N LYS A 348 11.37 12.30 27.84
CA LYS A 348 10.65 12.92 28.96
C LYS A 348 11.04 12.33 30.29
N GLU A 349 11.60 13.18 31.15
CA GLU A 349 12.03 12.85 32.50
C GLU A 349 11.46 13.88 33.48
N GLU A 350 10.89 13.42 34.60
CA GLU A 350 10.26 14.28 35.63
C GLU A 350 9.25 15.32 35.08
N GLY A 351 8.54 14.95 34.02
CA GLY A 351 7.52 15.82 33.42
C GLY A 351 8.06 16.85 32.41
N LYS A 352 9.37 16.95 32.23
CA LYS A 352 10.03 17.84 31.27
C LYS A 352 10.70 17.08 30.16
N TRP A 353 10.89 17.75 29.04
CA TRP A 353 11.53 17.23 27.85
C TRP A 353 13.00 17.62 27.78
N GLY A 354 13.86 16.66 27.54
CA GLY A 354 15.22 16.83 27.05
C GLY A 354 15.31 16.39 25.58
N ILE A 355 16.43 16.69 24.94
CA ILE A 355 16.72 16.35 23.55
C ILE A 355 17.93 15.44 23.51
N ALA A 356 17.85 14.36 22.72
CA ALA A 356 18.97 13.49 22.37
C ALA A 356 19.06 13.36 20.85
N ASP A 357 20.22 13.00 20.35
CA ASP A 357 20.41 12.60 18.96
C ASP A 357 20.15 11.10 18.76
N LYS A 358 20.23 10.66 17.51
CA LYS A 358 20.05 9.26 17.11
C LYS A 358 21.13 8.30 17.64
N ASP A 359 22.27 8.83 18.08
CA ASP A 359 23.38 8.06 18.64
C ASP A 359 23.32 8.00 20.19
N GLY A 360 22.26 8.56 20.78
CA GLY A 360 22.00 8.54 22.21
C GLY A 360 22.66 9.68 23.00
N THR A 361 23.35 10.61 22.31
CA THR A 361 23.96 11.75 22.97
C THR A 361 22.88 12.71 23.47
N ARG A 362 22.85 12.98 24.77
CA ARG A 362 21.94 13.97 25.36
C ARG A 362 22.41 15.38 25.03
N LEU A 363 21.77 16.04 24.08
CA LEU A 363 22.11 17.41 23.65
C LEU A 363 21.63 18.43 24.67
N THR A 364 20.51 18.19 25.35
CA THR A 364 20.01 19.04 26.42
C THR A 364 19.51 18.21 27.61
N ALA A 365 19.62 18.76 28.82
CA ALA A 365 18.92 18.24 29.99
C ALA A 365 17.38 18.37 29.83
N PRO A 366 16.55 17.65 30.64
CA PRO A 366 15.11 17.78 30.62
C PRO A 366 14.62 19.12 31.19
N LEU A 367 14.63 20.16 30.38
CA LEU A 367 14.32 21.54 30.75
C LEU A 367 12.99 22.05 30.19
N TYR A 368 12.51 21.46 29.07
CA TYR A 368 11.42 22.02 28.28
C TYR A 368 10.05 21.46 28.67
N LEU A 369 9.02 22.32 28.62
CA LEU A 369 7.62 21.95 28.90
C LEU A 369 6.99 21.21 27.73
N ALA A 370 7.40 21.52 26.50
CA ALA A 370 6.99 20.86 25.28
C ALA A 370 8.10 20.93 24.22
N VAL A 371 8.05 20.01 23.28
CA VAL A 371 8.90 19.95 22.09
C VAL A 371 8.01 19.68 20.87
N SER A 372 8.38 20.22 19.71
CA SER A 372 7.69 19.99 18.44
C SER A 372 8.65 19.35 17.44
N LYS A 373 8.15 18.98 16.26
CA LYS A 373 9.01 18.47 15.19
C LYS A 373 10.01 19.53 14.74
N ALA A 374 11.22 19.11 14.43
CA ALA A 374 12.21 19.95 13.78
C ALA A 374 11.75 20.30 12.35
N GLY A 375 12.08 21.49 11.90
CA GLY A 375 11.91 21.95 10.53
C GLY A 375 13.16 22.66 10.06
N GLU A 376 13.72 22.27 8.92
CA GLU A 376 14.93 22.88 8.33
C GLU A 376 16.10 23.02 9.31
N GLY A 377 16.29 21.99 10.16
CA GLY A 377 17.37 21.95 11.14
C GLY A 377 17.10 22.77 12.41
N LEU A 378 15.92 23.36 12.59
CA LEU A 378 15.55 24.10 13.79
C LEU A 378 14.45 23.40 14.56
N LEU A 379 14.63 23.27 15.88
CA LEU A 379 13.75 22.55 16.78
C LEU A 379 12.96 23.50 17.69
N PRO A 380 11.63 23.58 17.57
CA PRO A 380 10.82 24.37 18.48
C PRO A 380 10.73 23.70 19.86
N VAL A 381 11.06 24.45 20.92
CA VAL A 381 10.96 24.01 22.32
C VAL A 381 10.21 25.04 23.15
N LYS A 382 9.43 24.60 24.13
CA LYS A 382 8.66 25.46 25.01
C LYS A 382 9.30 25.53 26.39
N THR A 383 9.68 26.74 26.79
CA THR A 383 10.12 27.07 28.16
C THR A 383 8.96 27.66 28.96
N LYS A 384 9.17 27.96 30.25
CA LYS A 384 8.20 28.70 31.07
C LYS A 384 7.89 30.12 30.54
N ASN A 385 8.81 30.68 29.76
CA ASN A 385 8.66 32.05 29.22
C ASN A 385 7.98 32.05 27.84
N GLY A 386 7.94 30.92 27.12
CA GLY A 386 7.38 30.79 25.79
C GLY A 386 8.15 29.83 24.90
N TRP A 387 7.83 29.82 23.62
CA TRP A 387 8.51 29.01 22.62
C TRP A 387 9.80 29.65 22.15
N ARG A 388 10.80 28.83 21.89
CA ARG A 388 12.11 29.16 21.31
C ARG A 388 12.52 28.11 20.29
N PHE A 389 13.52 28.41 19.49
CA PHE A 389 14.08 27.47 18.51
C PHE A 389 15.52 27.10 18.91
N LEU A 390 15.83 25.81 18.85
CA LEU A 390 17.18 25.28 19.05
C LEU A 390 17.80 24.86 17.74
N THR A 391 19.09 24.98 17.62
CA THR A 391 19.91 24.35 16.59
C THR A 391 20.00 22.83 16.83
N PRO A 392 20.44 22.01 15.86
CA PRO A 392 20.68 20.59 16.06
C PRO A 392 21.66 20.25 17.20
N ALA A 393 22.57 21.16 17.53
CA ALA A 393 23.51 21.02 18.65
C ALA A 393 22.88 21.35 20.01
N GLY A 394 21.59 21.67 20.07
CA GLY A 394 20.89 22.01 21.31
C GLY A 394 21.11 23.45 21.81
N HIS A 395 21.74 24.31 21.01
CA HIS A 395 21.90 25.73 21.33
C HIS A 395 20.71 26.55 20.82
N GLU A 396 20.46 27.68 21.51
CA GLU A 396 19.43 28.62 21.10
C GLU A 396 19.76 29.22 19.72
N ALA A 397 18.87 29.10 18.74
CA ALA A 397 19.13 29.56 17.38
C ALA A 397 19.01 31.09 17.23
N PHE A 398 18.11 31.70 18.02
CA PHE A 398 17.82 33.12 17.99
C PHE A 398 17.93 33.66 19.42
N PRO A 399 19.11 34.14 19.86
CA PRO A 399 19.34 34.66 21.22
C PRO A 399 18.78 36.07 21.37
N HIS A 400 17.46 36.23 21.28
CA HIS A 400 16.74 37.46 21.52
C HIS A 400 15.73 37.30 22.66
N ASP A 401 15.33 38.41 23.29
CA ASP A 401 14.37 38.41 24.40
C ASP A 401 12.93 38.08 24.03
N ASP A 402 12.63 37.95 22.73
CA ASP A 402 11.31 37.66 22.23
C ASP A 402 10.94 36.20 22.44
N THR A 403 9.97 36.00 23.32
CA THR A 403 9.34 34.70 23.53
C THR A 403 8.01 34.63 22.80
N PHE A 404 7.81 33.58 21.99
CA PHE A 404 6.57 33.40 21.26
C PHE A 404 5.55 32.64 22.11
N SER A 405 4.27 33.02 22.00
CA SER A 405 3.18 32.28 22.65
C SER A 405 2.85 30.97 21.95
N ASP A 406 3.08 30.90 20.62
CA ASP A 406 2.94 29.72 19.78
C ASP A 406 3.86 29.81 18.56
N VAL A 407 4.26 28.65 17.99
CA VAL A 407 5.14 28.58 16.82
C VAL A 407 4.79 27.37 15.95
N THR A 408 5.11 27.47 14.65
CA THR A 408 5.17 26.31 13.74
C THR A 408 6.62 25.93 13.47
N PRO A 409 6.91 24.67 13.07
CA PRO A 409 8.22 24.32 12.54
C PRO A 409 8.58 25.16 11.31
N PHE A 410 9.86 25.30 11.02
CA PHE A 410 10.33 25.96 9.79
C PHE A 410 9.97 25.13 8.55
N SER A 411 9.53 25.83 7.50
CA SER A 411 9.25 25.28 6.18
C SER A 411 9.44 26.38 5.14
N SER A 412 10.19 26.11 4.07
CA SER A 412 10.53 27.11 3.02
C SER A 412 11.16 28.39 3.57
N GLY A 413 12.07 28.24 4.55
CA GLY A 413 12.80 29.33 5.18
C GLY A 413 12.00 30.16 6.19
N LEU A 414 10.75 29.80 6.49
CA LEU A 414 9.86 30.57 7.36
C LEU A 414 9.22 29.69 8.45
N ALA A 415 9.00 30.27 9.61
CA ALA A 415 8.16 29.72 10.67
C ALA A 415 7.08 30.71 11.08
N GLY A 416 5.87 30.24 11.27
CA GLY A 416 4.79 31.04 11.87
C GLY A 416 5.05 31.24 13.36
N VAL A 417 4.96 32.46 13.84
CA VAL A 417 5.10 32.79 15.26
C VAL A 417 3.93 33.65 15.74
N LYS A 418 3.48 33.39 16.97
CA LYS A 418 2.47 34.19 17.63
C LYS A 418 3.15 34.96 18.78
N VAL A 419 3.23 36.28 18.65
CA VAL A 419 3.75 37.15 19.69
C VAL A 419 2.67 37.36 20.76
N LYS A 420 3.09 37.47 22.05
CA LYS A 420 2.15 37.92 23.08
C LYS A 420 1.84 39.39 22.82
N GLY A 421 0.58 39.72 22.55
CA GLY A 421 0.08 41.10 22.58
C GLY A 421 -0.07 41.60 24.00
#